data_4b175c033a1a7ce28c38959f5c052074
#
_entry.id   4b175c033a1a7ce28c38959f5c052074
#
_cell.length_a   1.000
_cell.length_b   1.000
_cell.length_c   1.000
_cell.angle_alpha   90.00
_cell.angle_beta   90.00
_cell.angle_gamma   90.00
#
_symmetry.space_group_name_H-M   'P 1'
#
loop_
_entity.id
_entity.type
_entity.pdbx_description
1 polymer ?
#
loop_
_entity_poly.entity_id
_entity_poly.type
_entity_poly.pdbx_seq_one_letter_code
_entity_poly.pdbx_strand_id
1 'polypeptide(L)'
;MKTMVNYVLETPQAIRKMISNTSNITEVLEYLVNRKIDHIYVVGSGTSYSAALCCVDLLEAMLHIPVYAYCAMEFVDNVKVIEENSLVIGFSQAGQSNSTIQALDKARNHGCLTVVVTAENPSPI
;
A
#
# COMPACT_ATOMS: atom_id res chain seq x y z
N MET A 1 8.03 -27.26 7.93
CA MET A 1 7.05 -26.24 7.56
C MET A 1 6.83 -25.30 8.75
N LYS A 2 6.87 -23.99 8.56
CA LYS A 2 6.61 -23.03 9.63
C LYS A 2 5.13 -23.05 10.00
N THR A 3 4.83 -23.04 11.28
CA THR A 3 3.46 -22.93 11.80
C THR A 3 3.08 -21.47 12.05
N MET A 4 1.80 -21.19 12.26
CA MET A 4 1.30 -19.86 12.65
C MET A 4 2.05 -19.32 13.89
N VAL A 5 2.31 -20.16 14.87
CA VAL A 5 3.04 -19.79 16.09
C VAL A 5 4.46 -19.31 15.76
N ASN A 6 5.15 -19.99 14.83
CA ASN A 6 6.49 -19.55 14.42
C ASN A 6 6.47 -18.14 13.83
N TYR A 7 5.47 -17.81 12.99
CA TYR A 7 5.32 -16.46 12.42
C TYR A 7 5.05 -15.40 13.50
N VAL A 8 4.19 -15.72 14.47
CA VAL A 8 3.92 -14.81 15.60
C VAL A 8 5.19 -14.54 16.41
N LEU A 9 5.98 -15.57 16.70
CA LEU A 9 7.23 -15.44 17.45
C LEU A 9 8.33 -14.68 16.69
N GLU A 10 8.34 -14.74 15.36
CA GLU A 10 9.29 -14.02 14.51
C GLU A 10 8.91 -12.53 14.31
N THR A 11 7.65 -12.17 14.51
CA THR A 11 7.14 -10.80 14.24
C THR A 11 7.96 -9.70 14.92
N PRO A 12 8.34 -9.78 16.20
CA PRO A 12 9.13 -8.70 16.83
C PRO A 12 10.50 -8.50 16.17
N GLN A 13 11.14 -9.57 15.72
CA GLN A 13 12.42 -9.49 15.04
C GLN A 13 12.26 -8.91 13.62
N ALA A 14 11.22 -9.29 12.90
CA ALA A 14 10.90 -8.76 11.58
C ALA A 14 10.65 -7.25 11.64
N ILE A 15 9.88 -6.79 12.62
CA ILE A 15 9.61 -5.35 12.83
C ILE A 15 10.91 -4.59 13.13
N ARG A 16 11.77 -5.10 14.03
CA ARG A 16 13.06 -4.46 14.31
C ARG A 16 13.93 -4.35 13.06
N LYS A 17 13.97 -5.40 12.23
CA LYS A 17 14.71 -5.40 10.98
C LYS A 17 14.17 -4.36 9.99
N MET A 18 12.84 -4.24 9.88
CA MET A 18 12.20 -3.21 9.05
C MET A 18 12.57 -1.80 9.50
N ILE A 19 12.48 -1.52 10.79
CA ILE A 19 12.79 -0.19 11.35
C ILE A 19 14.27 0.16 11.18
N SER A 20 15.17 -0.83 11.24
CA SER A 20 16.62 -0.60 11.09
C SER A 20 17.08 -0.45 9.63
N ASN A 21 16.26 -0.85 8.65
CA ASN A 21 16.58 -0.75 7.23
C ASN A 21 15.50 0.03 6.49
N THR A 22 15.69 1.33 6.38
CA THR A 22 14.73 2.26 5.78
C THR A 22 15.14 2.76 4.39
N SER A 23 16.18 2.19 3.78
CA SER A 23 16.73 2.66 2.50
C SER A 23 15.65 2.70 1.40
N ASN A 24 14.87 1.62 1.25
CA ASN A 24 13.81 1.53 0.25
C ASN A 24 12.69 2.56 0.49
N ILE A 25 12.40 2.85 1.77
CA ILE A 25 11.41 3.87 2.15
C ILE A 25 11.92 5.26 1.79
N THR A 26 13.19 5.52 2.00
CA THR A 26 13.83 6.81 1.68
C THR A 26 13.71 7.11 0.18
N GLU A 27 14.02 6.15 -0.70
CA GLU A 27 13.86 6.32 -2.15
C GLU A 27 12.43 6.68 -2.55
N VAL A 28 11.43 5.99 -1.97
CA VAL A 28 10.02 6.28 -2.22
C VAL A 28 9.63 7.68 -1.71
N LEU A 29 10.10 8.06 -0.53
CA LEU A 29 9.84 9.39 0.01
C LEU A 29 10.48 10.50 -0.84
N GLU A 30 11.70 10.31 -1.33
CA GLU A 30 12.36 11.24 -2.26
C GLU A 30 11.57 11.39 -3.56
N TYR A 31 11.00 10.30 -4.07
CA TYR A 31 10.12 10.34 -5.23
C TYR A 31 8.83 11.13 -4.98
N LEU A 32 8.26 11.04 -3.79
CA LEU A 32 6.96 11.64 -3.45
C LEU A 32 7.08 13.09 -2.95
N VAL A 33 8.19 13.47 -2.34
CA VAL A 33 8.36 14.74 -1.60
C VAL A 33 8.07 16.00 -2.44
N ASN A 34 8.34 15.95 -3.74
CA ASN A 34 8.11 17.07 -4.67
C ASN A 34 6.80 16.92 -5.48
N ARG A 35 5.94 16.00 -5.09
CA ARG A 35 4.67 15.75 -5.77
C ARG A 35 3.52 16.33 -4.95
N LYS A 36 2.57 16.92 -5.65
CA LYS A 36 1.31 17.33 -5.02
C LYS A 36 0.47 16.09 -4.79
N ILE A 37 0.10 15.82 -3.54
CA ILE A 37 -0.77 14.73 -3.14
C ILE A 37 -1.86 15.32 -2.27
N ASP A 38 -3.08 15.28 -2.77
CA ASP A 38 -4.27 15.81 -2.09
C ASP A 38 -5.15 14.70 -1.50
N HIS A 39 -5.01 13.45 -2.02
CA HIS A 39 -5.79 12.29 -1.58
C HIS A 39 -4.93 11.02 -1.61
N ILE A 40 -5.17 10.12 -0.68
CA ILE A 40 -4.52 8.80 -0.64
C ILE A 40 -5.58 7.71 -0.69
N TYR A 41 -5.36 6.73 -1.55
CA TYR A 41 -6.10 5.47 -1.57
C TYR A 41 -5.18 4.34 -1.14
N VAL A 42 -5.59 3.56 -0.15
CA VAL A 42 -4.88 2.34 0.24
C VAL A 42 -5.69 1.13 -0.20
N VAL A 43 -5.10 0.23 -0.95
CA VAL A 43 -5.80 -0.91 -1.57
C VAL A 43 -5.09 -2.23 -1.27
N GLY A 44 -5.86 -3.27 -1.07
CA GLY A 44 -5.33 -4.61 -0.83
C GLY A 44 -6.44 -5.66 -0.84
N SER A 45 -6.09 -6.92 -0.68
CA SER A 45 -7.04 -8.03 -0.62
C SER A 45 -6.80 -8.87 0.63
N GLY A 46 -7.86 -9.38 1.24
CA GLY A 46 -7.78 -10.20 2.44
C GLY A 46 -7.05 -9.50 3.58
N THR A 47 -6.05 -10.14 4.17
CA THR A 47 -5.25 -9.57 5.29
C THR A 47 -4.43 -8.36 4.88
N SER A 48 -4.06 -8.23 3.61
CA SER A 48 -3.42 -7.03 3.08
C SER A 48 -4.37 -5.83 3.08
N TYR A 49 -5.67 -6.02 2.81
CA TYR A 49 -6.68 -4.99 2.99
C TYR A 49 -6.82 -4.60 4.47
N SER A 50 -6.83 -5.59 5.38
CA SER A 50 -6.89 -5.29 6.82
C SER A 50 -5.68 -4.45 7.28
N ALA A 51 -4.49 -4.75 6.78
CA ALA A 51 -3.30 -3.96 7.06
C ALA A 51 -3.41 -2.53 6.50
N ALA A 52 -3.90 -2.39 5.26
CA ALA A 52 -4.15 -1.09 4.65
C ALA A 52 -5.15 -0.25 5.46
N LEU A 53 -6.25 -0.86 5.90
CA LEU A 53 -7.28 -0.21 6.71
C LEU A 53 -6.72 0.32 8.04
N CYS A 54 -5.81 -0.40 8.68
CA CYS A 54 -5.17 0.04 9.92
C CYS A 54 -4.30 1.30 9.75
N CYS A 55 -3.88 1.64 8.53
CA CYS A 55 -3.06 2.81 8.27
C CYS A 55 -3.86 4.11 8.09
N VAL A 56 -5.17 4.04 7.85
CA VAL A 56 -6.00 5.19 7.46
C VAL A 56 -5.92 6.30 8.49
N ASP A 57 -6.35 6.05 9.72
CA ASP A 57 -6.43 7.07 10.77
C ASP A 57 -5.07 7.70 11.06
N LEU A 58 -4.00 6.89 11.04
CA LEU A 58 -2.65 7.37 11.26
C LEU A 58 -2.18 8.29 10.13
N LEU A 59 -2.41 7.90 8.88
CA LEU A 59 -2.03 8.70 7.73
C LEU A 59 -2.82 10.02 7.68
N GLU A 60 -4.12 10.00 7.94
CA GLU A 60 -4.94 11.22 8.02
C GLU A 60 -4.47 12.16 9.12
N ALA A 61 -4.20 11.62 10.32
CA ALA A 61 -3.73 12.41 11.45
C ALA A 61 -2.37 13.07 11.21
N MET A 62 -1.47 12.37 10.48
CA MET A 62 -0.12 12.86 10.21
C MET A 62 -0.04 13.80 9.01
N LEU A 63 -0.80 13.52 7.96
CA LEU A 63 -0.68 14.20 6.68
C LEU A 63 -1.74 15.28 6.47
N HIS A 64 -2.83 15.27 7.25
CA HIS A 64 -3.97 16.18 7.13
C HIS A 64 -4.62 16.20 5.74
N ILE A 65 -4.64 15.06 5.08
CA ILE A 65 -5.31 14.84 3.80
C ILE A 65 -6.22 13.59 3.88
N PRO A 66 -7.30 13.53 3.10
CA PRO A 66 -8.21 12.38 3.09
C PRO A 66 -7.49 11.08 2.68
N VAL A 67 -7.77 10.00 3.42
CA VAL A 67 -7.25 8.65 3.14
C VAL A 67 -8.43 7.66 3.05
N TYR A 68 -8.51 6.94 1.94
CA TYR A 68 -9.58 5.99 1.67
C TYR A 68 -9.03 4.57 1.56
N ALA A 69 -9.63 3.63 2.29
CA ALA A 69 -9.27 2.22 2.19
C ALA A 69 -10.31 1.45 1.38
N TYR A 70 -9.85 0.65 0.42
CA TYR A 70 -10.69 -0.21 -0.40
C TYR A 70 -10.13 -1.63 -0.50
N CYS A 71 -11.02 -2.62 -0.49
CA CYS A 71 -10.66 -3.91 -1.07
C CYS A 71 -10.31 -3.70 -2.55
N ALA A 72 -9.26 -4.36 -3.02
CA ALA A 72 -8.73 -4.08 -4.36
C ALA A 72 -9.77 -4.24 -5.48
N MET A 73 -10.61 -5.29 -5.44
CA MET A 73 -11.69 -5.45 -6.42
C MET A 73 -12.78 -4.39 -6.28
N GLU A 74 -13.11 -3.98 -5.06
CA GLU A 74 -14.05 -2.88 -4.83
C GLU A 74 -13.53 -1.57 -5.45
N PHE A 75 -12.24 -1.29 -5.30
CA PHE A 75 -11.62 -0.14 -5.96
C PHE A 75 -11.73 -0.23 -7.49
N VAL A 76 -11.48 -1.40 -8.06
CA VAL A 76 -11.60 -1.62 -9.52
C VAL A 76 -13.03 -1.41 -10.00
N ASP A 77 -14.01 -2.01 -9.31
CA ASP A 77 -15.38 -2.10 -9.81
C ASP A 77 -16.23 -0.87 -9.45
N ASN A 78 -16.04 -0.30 -8.27
CA ASN A 78 -16.96 0.68 -7.70
C ASN A 78 -16.43 2.11 -7.71
N VAL A 79 -15.13 2.33 -7.59
CA VAL A 79 -14.56 3.68 -7.63
C VAL A 79 -14.56 4.19 -9.07
N LYS A 80 -15.51 5.04 -9.42
CA LYS A 80 -15.67 5.58 -10.78
C LYS A 80 -14.89 6.86 -11.02
N VAL A 81 -14.69 7.64 -9.96
CA VAL A 81 -13.93 8.88 -9.99
C VAL A 81 -12.78 8.74 -9.01
N ILE A 82 -11.57 8.95 -9.49
CA ILE A 82 -10.38 9.05 -8.65
C ILE A 82 -9.98 10.52 -8.65
N GLU A 83 -9.85 11.08 -7.47
CA GLU A 83 -9.55 12.49 -7.30
C GLU A 83 -8.19 12.85 -7.92
N GLU A 84 -8.06 14.06 -8.43
CA GLU A 84 -6.78 14.56 -8.96
C GLU A 84 -5.71 14.59 -7.87
N ASN A 85 -4.45 14.47 -8.28
CA ASN A 85 -3.30 14.43 -7.37
C ASN A 85 -3.42 13.32 -6.30
N SER A 86 -3.91 12.16 -6.69
CA SER A 86 -4.03 11.01 -5.79
C SER A 86 -2.77 10.16 -5.79
N LEU A 87 -2.46 9.63 -4.61
CA LEU A 87 -1.52 8.54 -4.41
C LEU A 87 -2.31 7.26 -4.11
N VAL A 88 -2.05 6.20 -4.85
CA VAL A 88 -2.62 4.87 -4.60
C VAL A 88 -1.52 3.93 -4.08
N ILE A 89 -1.69 3.44 -2.86
CA ILE A 89 -0.75 2.53 -2.20
C ILE A 89 -1.33 1.12 -2.21
N GLY A 90 -0.71 0.20 -2.94
CA GLY A 90 -1.10 -1.19 -3.01
C GLY A 90 -0.39 -2.04 -1.96
N PHE A 91 -1.14 -2.85 -1.21
CA PHE A 91 -0.61 -3.81 -0.25
C PHE A 91 -0.75 -5.22 -0.81
N SER A 92 0.39 -5.91 -1.00
CA SER A 92 0.40 -7.30 -1.46
C SER A 92 1.65 -8.01 -0.96
N GLN A 93 1.50 -8.99 -0.08
CA GLN A 93 2.63 -9.68 0.55
C GLN A 93 3.64 -10.22 -0.48
N ALA A 94 3.19 -11.01 -1.45
CA ALA A 94 4.03 -11.59 -2.49
C ALA A 94 4.05 -10.77 -3.79
N GLY A 95 3.33 -9.65 -3.85
CA GLY A 95 3.21 -8.84 -5.08
C GLY A 95 2.52 -9.55 -6.25
N GLN A 96 1.73 -10.61 -5.98
CA GLN A 96 1.12 -11.46 -7.01
C GLN A 96 -0.42 -11.38 -7.02
N SER A 97 -1.02 -10.54 -6.19
CA SER A 97 -2.48 -10.37 -6.15
C SER A 97 -2.98 -9.70 -7.43
N ASN A 98 -3.65 -10.46 -8.29
CA ASN A 98 -4.21 -9.95 -9.54
C ASN A 98 -5.15 -8.76 -9.32
N SER A 99 -5.97 -8.80 -8.29
CA SER A 99 -6.88 -7.68 -7.98
C SER A 99 -6.13 -6.42 -7.56
N THR A 100 -5.06 -6.55 -6.79
CA THR A 100 -4.21 -5.41 -6.41
C THR A 100 -3.46 -4.85 -7.61
N ILE A 101 -2.96 -5.72 -8.49
CA ILE A 101 -2.33 -5.31 -9.76
C ILE A 101 -3.33 -4.51 -10.61
N GLN A 102 -4.55 -5.03 -10.81
CA GLN A 102 -5.60 -4.34 -11.57
C GLN A 102 -5.98 -2.98 -10.94
N ALA A 103 -6.04 -2.90 -9.62
CA ALA A 103 -6.31 -1.64 -8.93
C ALA A 103 -5.22 -0.59 -9.19
N LEU A 104 -3.96 -0.99 -9.14
CA LEU A 104 -2.82 -0.10 -9.45
C LEU A 104 -2.76 0.28 -10.93
N ASP A 105 -3.06 -0.64 -11.84
CA ASP A 105 -3.14 -0.35 -13.28
C ASP A 105 -4.26 0.66 -13.58
N LYS A 106 -5.42 0.49 -12.94
CA LYS A 106 -6.50 1.47 -13.02
C LYS A 106 -6.05 2.85 -12.53
N ALA A 107 -5.37 2.91 -11.40
CA ALA A 107 -4.84 4.15 -10.85
C ALA A 107 -3.83 4.83 -11.81
N ARG A 108 -2.89 4.05 -12.36
CA ARG A 108 -1.91 4.54 -13.34
C ARG A 108 -2.58 5.09 -14.60
N ASN A 109 -3.61 4.41 -15.10
CA ASN A 109 -4.38 4.85 -16.27
C ASN A 109 -5.17 6.14 -16.03
N HIS A 110 -5.43 6.50 -14.76
CA HIS A 110 -6.01 7.78 -14.36
C HIS A 110 -4.96 8.84 -13.98
N GLY A 111 -3.68 8.56 -14.21
CA GLY A 111 -2.59 9.50 -13.95
C GLY A 111 -2.20 9.63 -12.47
N CYS A 112 -2.63 8.70 -11.61
CA CYS A 112 -2.28 8.71 -10.20
C CYS A 112 -0.84 8.26 -9.98
N LEU A 113 -0.23 8.76 -8.91
CA LEU A 113 1.00 8.19 -8.37
C LEU A 113 0.68 6.82 -7.74
N THR A 114 1.57 5.85 -7.89
CA THR A 114 1.40 4.52 -7.31
C THR A 114 2.63 4.10 -6.53
N VAL A 115 2.40 3.50 -5.38
CA VAL A 115 3.42 2.89 -4.51
C VAL A 115 2.95 1.50 -4.08
N VAL A 116 3.86 0.59 -3.88
CA VAL A 116 3.57 -0.78 -3.46
C VAL A 116 4.28 -1.10 -2.15
N VAL A 117 3.55 -1.73 -1.24
CA VAL A 117 4.09 -2.36 -0.03
C VAL A 117 4.06 -3.87 -0.25
N THR A 118 5.23 -4.46 -0.41
CA THR A 118 5.40 -5.90 -0.65
C THR A 118 6.59 -6.44 0.13
N ALA A 119 6.53 -7.73 0.49
CA ALA A 119 7.65 -8.41 1.13
C ALA A 119 8.67 -8.99 0.13
N GLU A 120 8.30 -9.04 -1.16
CA GLU A 120 9.11 -9.64 -2.21
C GLU A 120 9.54 -8.61 -3.26
N ASN A 121 10.82 -8.65 -3.63
CA ASN A 121 11.39 -7.84 -4.68
C ASN A 121 12.47 -8.69 -5.42
N PRO A 122 12.40 -8.90 -6.76
CA PRO A 122 11.35 -8.37 -7.63
C PRO A 122 9.98 -9.07 -7.48
N SER A 123 8.90 -8.37 -7.79
CA SER A 123 7.54 -8.89 -7.80
C SER A 123 6.76 -8.42 -9.04
N PRO A 124 5.67 -9.11 -9.45
CA PRO A 124 4.86 -8.72 -10.61
C PRO A 124 4.16 -7.36 -10.51
N ILE A 125 3.97 -6.84 -9.31
CA ILE A 125 3.21 -5.63 -9.00
C ILE A 125 4.00 -4.36 -9.25
#